data_0da2b541ac022ed0541fa3c037c466ae
#
_entry.id   0da2b541ac022ed0541fa3c037c466ae
#
_cell.length_a   1.000
_cell.length_b   1.000
_cell.length_c   1.000
_cell.angle_alpha   90.00
_cell.angle_beta   90.00
_cell.angle_gamma   90.00
#
_symmetry.space_group_name_H-M   'P 1'
#
loop_
_entity.id
_entity.type
_entity.pdbx_description
1 polymer ?
#
loop_
_entity_poly.entity_id
_entity_poly.type
_entity_poly.pdbx_seq_one_letter_code
_entity_poly.pdbx_strand_id
1 'polypeptide(L)'
;MTQRAVCSRCESPLEAGDLRCAICGRAAEEHARSVARASIQVLRCESCGAAVSYDAKVGAPNCSFCDSVMRLEELVDPVEQTEGYAPFRVTRDEARAALAAWLKRQGFFRPADLAQRARLESIKAIYWVAWVCDARAYVTWTADSNEGAWRSAWAPHSGAVQLAFDDVLVSASRGLREEEVRALAPYVDLKAVAAEPSVLSDGTPVALETFDVQRSGARRRIVSAIHRSAAHVVERDHVPGTRFREVHTSALLESLETRRLALPAWVFAYRYEDRLYRAVVSGGDARGITGKLPFSLARLFLVIGAVILAGLAALTLLPILLRFFLG
;
A
#
# COMPACT_ATOMS: atom_id res chain seq x y z
N MET A 1 8.28 -30.19 -12.34
CA MET A 1 7.19 -29.31 -12.76
C MET A 1 5.91 -29.83 -12.11
N THR A 2 5.49 -29.30 -10.99
CA THR A 2 4.23 -29.68 -10.33
C THR A 2 3.07 -29.16 -11.18
N GLN A 3 2.26 -30.08 -11.69
CA GLN A 3 1.06 -29.74 -12.43
C GLN A 3 0.13 -28.94 -11.52
N ARG A 4 -0.12 -27.68 -11.85
CA ARG A 4 -1.08 -26.84 -11.09
C ARG A 4 -2.46 -27.45 -11.23
N ALA A 5 -3.17 -27.66 -10.12
CA ALA A 5 -4.54 -28.13 -10.14
C ALA A 5 -5.43 -27.06 -10.79
N VAL A 6 -6.43 -27.50 -11.57
CA VAL A 6 -7.37 -26.60 -12.24
C VAL A 6 -8.80 -26.87 -11.79
N CYS A 7 -9.64 -25.85 -11.81
CA CYS A 7 -11.03 -25.96 -11.48
C CYS A 7 -11.79 -26.78 -12.52
N SER A 8 -12.52 -27.80 -12.11
CA SER A 8 -13.29 -28.69 -13.00
C SER A 8 -14.48 -28.01 -13.70
N ARG A 9 -14.78 -26.73 -13.39
CA ARG A 9 -15.87 -25.97 -14.01
C ARG A 9 -15.40 -24.90 -14.99
N CYS A 10 -14.36 -24.15 -14.62
CA CYS A 10 -13.94 -22.97 -15.39
C CYS A 10 -12.45 -23.02 -15.76
N GLU A 11 -11.78 -24.15 -15.49
CA GLU A 11 -10.38 -24.43 -15.81
C GLU A 11 -9.37 -23.42 -15.22
N SER A 12 -9.83 -22.49 -14.39
CA SER A 12 -8.96 -21.56 -13.71
C SER A 12 -8.02 -22.29 -12.76
N PRO A 13 -6.76 -21.82 -12.62
CA PRO A 13 -5.81 -22.43 -11.71
C PRO A 13 -6.31 -22.38 -10.27
N LEU A 14 -6.12 -23.47 -9.54
CA LEU A 14 -6.37 -23.55 -8.10
C LEU A 14 -5.04 -23.47 -7.35
N GLU A 15 -5.03 -22.70 -6.29
CA GLU A 15 -3.87 -22.64 -5.40
C GLU A 15 -3.96 -23.74 -4.33
N ALA A 16 -2.80 -24.20 -3.86
CA ALA A 16 -2.75 -25.23 -2.82
C ALA A 16 -3.54 -24.79 -1.57
N GLY A 17 -4.51 -25.62 -1.14
CA GLY A 17 -5.42 -25.33 -0.02
C GLY A 17 -6.64 -24.48 -0.33
N ASP A 18 -6.92 -24.20 -1.58
CA ASP A 18 -8.18 -23.59 -1.97
C ASP A 18 -9.36 -24.48 -1.62
N LEU A 19 -10.30 -23.97 -0.83
CA LEU A 19 -11.56 -24.63 -0.54
C LEU A 19 -12.59 -24.42 -1.65
N ARG A 20 -12.45 -23.36 -2.43
CA ARG A 20 -13.31 -22.98 -3.56
C ARG A 20 -12.48 -22.29 -4.65
N CYS A 21 -12.89 -22.49 -5.89
CA CYS A 21 -12.35 -21.73 -7.01
C CYS A 21 -12.59 -20.22 -6.84
N ALA A 22 -11.55 -19.43 -7.07
CA ALA A 22 -11.61 -17.96 -6.98
C ALA A 22 -12.59 -17.35 -7.96
N ILE A 23 -12.70 -17.94 -9.14
CA ILE A 23 -13.43 -17.39 -10.27
C ILE A 23 -14.89 -17.77 -10.24
N CYS A 24 -15.22 -19.06 -10.10
CA CYS A 24 -16.60 -19.54 -10.21
C CYS A 24 -17.23 -20.01 -8.90
N GLY A 25 -16.50 -19.96 -7.78
CA GLY A 25 -16.98 -20.35 -6.45
C GLY A 25 -17.20 -21.87 -6.24
N ARG A 26 -16.91 -22.73 -7.25
CA ARG A 26 -17.07 -24.18 -7.12
C ARG A 26 -16.15 -24.71 -6.02
N ALA A 27 -16.66 -25.66 -5.23
CA ALA A 27 -15.86 -26.31 -4.20
C ALA A 27 -14.68 -27.09 -4.81
N ALA A 28 -13.53 -27.01 -4.17
CA ALA A 28 -12.26 -27.65 -4.54
C ALA A 28 -11.89 -28.75 -3.53
N GLU A 29 -12.85 -29.64 -3.19
CA GLU A 29 -12.78 -30.59 -2.08
C GLU A 29 -11.55 -31.50 -2.11
N GLU A 30 -11.17 -32.02 -3.29
CA GLU A 30 -10.01 -32.89 -3.44
C GLU A 30 -8.69 -32.15 -3.17
N HIS A 31 -8.64 -30.88 -3.52
CA HIS A 31 -7.46 -30.06 -3.36
C HIS A 31 -7.30 -29.55 -1.92
N ALA A 32 -8.40 -29.26 -1.25
CA ALA A 32 -8.42 -28.84 0.14
C ALA A 32 -7.93 -29.93 1.11
N ARG A 33 -8.15 -31.20 0.79
CA ARG A 33 -7.71 -32.35 1.62
C ARG A 33 -6.21 -32.57 1.64
N SER A 34 -5.47 -32.04 0.65
CA SER A 34 -4.03 -32.23 0.52
C SER A 34 -3.19 -31.30 1.39
N VAL A 35 -3.79 -30.31 2.03
CA VAL A 35 -3.07 -29.33 2.85
C VAL A 35 -3.04 -29.80 4.30
N ALA A 36 -1.87 -30.22 4.77
CA ALA A 36 -1.63 -30.47 6.18
C ALA A 36 -1.85 -29.15 6.97
N ARG A 37 -2.64 -29.22 8.05
CA ARG A 37 -2.74 -28.13 9.01
C ARG A 37 -1.39 -27.99 9.68
N ALA A 38 -0.63 -26.99 9.28
CA ALA A 38 0.62 -26.64 9.94
C ALA A 38 0.34 -25.54 10.98
N SER A 39 0.75 -25.74 12.23
CA SER A 39 0.85 -24.64 13.16
C SER A 39 2.22 -24.01 13.01
N ILE A 40 2.28 -22.69 12.95
CA ILE A 40 3.52 -21.93 12.95
C ILE A 40 3.53 -20.96 14.13
N GLN A 41 4.70 -20.78 14.73
CA GLN A 41 4.91 -19.78 15.77
C GLN A 41 5.38 -18.48 15.13
N VAL A 42 4.72 -17.39 15.46
CA VAL A 42 5.07 -16.04 15.00
C VAL A 42 5.21 -15.10 16.19
N LEU A 43 6.07 -14.12 16.05
CA LEU A 43 6.11 -12.98 16.96
C LEU A 43 5.16 -11.91 16.42
N ARG A 44 4.10 -11.61 17.17
CA ARG A 44 3.15 -10.55 16.83
C ARG A 44 3.38 -9.31 17.68
N CYS A 45 3.44 -8.16 17.02
CA CYS A 45 3.53 -6.87 17.69
C CYS A 45 2.18 -6.47 18.29
N GLU A 46 2.15 -6.12 19.57
CA GLU A 46 0.94 -5.68 20.27
C GLU A 46 0.44 -4.31 19.79
N SER A 47 1.32 -3.45 19.28
CA SER A 47 1.00 -2.10 18.86
C SER A 47 0.56 -1.98 17.40
N CYS A 48 1.33 -2.52 16.44
CA CYS A 48 1.04 -2.37 15.01
C CYS A 48 0.47 -3.65 14.36
N GLY A 49 0.45 -4.77 15.08
CA GLY A 49 -0.07 -6.05 14.60
C GLY A 49 0.85 -6.79 13.61
N ALA A 50 2.02 -6.26 13.27
CA ALA A 50 2.97 -6.95 12.40
C ALA A 50 3.35 -8.32 12.98
N ALA A 51 3.39 -9.33 12.11
CA ALA A 51 3.84 -10.68 12.46
C ALA A 51 5.16 -10.97 11.75
N VAL A 52 6.14 -11.45 12.49
CA VAL A 52 7.43 -11.90 11.96
C VAL A 52 7.71 -13.34 12.38
N SER A 53 8.50 -14.07 11.58
CA SER A 53 8.87 -15.44 11.91
C SER A 53 9.61 -15.49 13.25
N TYR A 54 9.25 -16.45 14.08
CA TYR A 54 9.95 -16.69 15.34
C TYR A 54 11.21 -17.51 15.08
N ASP A 55 12.35 -17.00 15.54
CA ASP A 55 13.60 -17.73 15.64
C ASP A 55 14.05 -17.77 17.12
N ALA A 56 14.07 -18.96 17.71
CA ALA A 56 14.44 -19.17 19.10
C ALA A 56 15.87 -18.68 19.43
N LYS A 57 16.75 -18.57 18.43
CA LYS A 57 18.13 -18.09 18.61
C LYS A 57 18.22 -16.58 18.76
N VAL A 58 17.24 -15.85 18.23
CA VAL A 58 17.23 -14.37 18.21
C VAL A 58 16.49 -13.81 19.44
N GLY A 59 15.71 -14.62 20.14
CA GLY A 59 14.86 -14.20 21.26
C GLY A 59 13.60 -13.46 20.79
N ALA A 60 13.00 -12.66 21.67
CA ALA A 60 11.84 -11.81 21.35
C ALA A 60 12.29 -10.35 21.15
N PRO A 61 12.72 -9.96 19.94
CA PRO A 61 13.19 -8.62 19.69
C PRO A 61 12.01 -7.62 19.71
N ASN A 62 12.32 -6.36 19.90
CA ASN A 62 11.35 -5.30 19.65
C ASN A 62 10.91 -5.30 18.18
N CYS A 63 9.68 -4.89 17.93
CA CYS A 63 9.10 -4.84 16.61
C CYS A 63 9.94 -4.02 15.64
N SER A 64 10.25 -4.60 14.48
CA SER A 64 11.02 -3.93 13.43
C SER A 64 10.27 -2.76 12.76
N PHE A 65 8.95 -2.69 12.92
CA PHE A 65 8.11 -1.66 12.34
C PHE A 65 7.86 -0.46 13.27
N CYS A 66 7.68 -0.71 14.59
CA CYS A 66 7.28 0.36 15.50
C CYS A 66 8.02 0.33 16.85
N ASP A 67 8.96 -0.59 17.02
CA ASP A 67 9.80 -0.78 18.21
C ASP A 67 9.07 -1.18 19.51
N SER A 68 7.79 -1.55 19.42
CA SER A 68 6.98 -2.01 20.54
C SER A 68 7.27 -3.48 20.89
N VAL A 69 6.73 -3.91 22.02
CA VAL A 69 6.87 -5.29 22.51
C VAL A 69 6.21 -6.29 21.55
N MET A 70 6.86 -7.43 21.39
CA MET A 70 6.37 -8.57 20.61
C MET A 70 5.90 -9.68 21.56
N ARG A 71 4.85 -10.40 21.16
CA ARG A 71 4.43 -11.62 21.85
C ARG A 71 4.46 -12.81 20.92
N LEU A 72 4.70 -13.98 21.48
CA LEU A 72 4.62 -15.23 20.76
C LEU A 72 3.15 -15.63 20.57
N GLU A 73 2.78 -15.96 19.33
CA GLU A 73 1.45 -16.42 18.95
C GLU A 73 1.57 -17.66 18.06
N GLU A 74 0.70 -18.64 18.29
CA GLU A 74 0.60 -19.82 17.45
C GLU A 74 -0.54 -19.62 16.44
N LEU A 75 -0.24 -19.74 15.15
CA LEU A 75 -1.20 -19.68 14.07
C LEU A 75 -1.52 -21.10 13.60
N VAL A 76 -2.77 -21.51 13.72
CA VAL A 76 -3.23 -22.89 13.48
C VAL A 76 -3.79 -23.09 12.07
N ASP A 77 -3.96 -22.07 11.26
CA ASP A 77 -4.43 -22.17 9.87
C ASP A 77 -3.29 -22.22 8.87
N PRO A 78 -3.50 -22.81 7.67
CA PRO A 78 -2.50 -22.78 6.61
C PRO A 78 -2.20 -21.33 6.24
N VAL A 79 -1.13 -20.81 6.80
CA VAL A 79 -0.62 -19.48 6.53
C VAL A 79 0.02 -19.53 5.14
N GLU A 80 -0.27 -18.54 4.33
CA GLU A 80 0.38 -18.40 3.03
C GLU A 80 1.88 -18.20 3.23
N GLN A 81 2.68 -18.88 2.41
CA GLN A 81 4.14 -18.77 2.46
C GLN A 81 4.63 -17.81 1.38
N THR A 82 5.70 -17.09 1.68
CA THR A 82 6.41 -16.28 0.70
C THR A 82 7.00 -17.18 -0.40
N GLU A 83 6.71 -16.85 -1.65
CA GLU A 83 7.20 -17.59 -2.84
C GLU A 83 8.45 -16.95 -3.43
N GLY A 84 8.66 -15.67 -3.15
CA GLY A 84 9.81 -14.96 -3.67
C GLY A 84 10.07 -13.62 -2.99
N TYR A 85 11.27 -13.12 -3.19
CA TYR A 85 11.82 -11.94 -2.54
C TYR A 85 12.27 -10.94 -3.60
N ALA A 86 11.74 -9.73 -3.57
CA ALA A 86 12.29 -8.65 -4.38
C ALA A 86 13.65 -8.21 -3.80
N PRO A 87 14.64 -7.87 -4.65
CA PRO A 87 16.00 -7.62 -4.17
C PRO A 87 16.11 -6.31 -3.37
N PHE A 88 16.90 -6.33 -2.30
CA PHE A 88 17.43 -5.12 -1.70
C PHE A 88 18.48 -4.52 -2.62
N ARG A 89 18.19 -3.35 -3.19
CA ARG A 89 19.14 -2.57 -4.02
C ARG A 89 19.64 -1.34 -3.32
N VAL A 90 18.88 -0.83 -2.35
CA VAL A 90 19.22 0.36 -1.57
C VAL A 90 20.01 -0.05 -0.33
N THR A 91 21.23 0.44 -0.22
CA THR A 91 22.08 0.23 0.95
C THR A 91 21.55 1.03 2.16
N ARG A 92 22.05 0.68 3.34
CA ARG A 92 21.73 1.38 4.58
C ARG A 92 22.08 2.88 4.52
N ASP A 93 23.23 3.19 3.93
CA ASP A 93 23.70 4.59 3.83
C ASP A 93 22.91 5.39 2.81
N GLU A 94 22.55 4.81 1.66
CA GLU A 94 21.65 5.44 0.69
C GLU A 94 20.28 5.69 1.28
N ALA A 95 19.72 4.75 2.02
CA ALA A 95 18.44 4.92 2.72
C ALA A 95 18.50 6.04 3.76
N ARG A 96 19.62 6.14 4.52
CA ARG A 96 19.88 7.23 5.47
C ARG A 96 19.99 8.58 4.76
N ALA A 97 20.71 8.64 3.64
CA ALA A 97 20.83 9.84 2.84
C ALA A 97 19.47 10.30 2.26
N ALA A 98 18.66 9.34 1.80
CA ALA A 98 17.31 9.59 1.32
C ALA A 98 16.42 10.19 2.43
N LEU A 99 16.46 9.65 3.64
CA LEU A 99 15.74 10.20 4.80
C LEU A 99 16.19 11.64 5.08
N ALA A 100 17.48 11.90 5.14
CA ALA A 100 18.03 13.25 5.40
C ALA A 100 17.60 14.26 4.33
N ALA A 101 17.64 13.85 3.06
CA ALA A 101 17.19 14.67 1.94
C ALA A 101 15.66 14.92 1.99
N TRP A 102 14.89 13.90 2.37
CA TRP A 102 13.43 14.00 2.50
C TRP A 102 13.04 14.96 3.63
N LEU A 103 13.68 14.88 4.80
CA LEU A 103 13.45 15.80 5.93
C LEU A 103 13.77 17.27 5.58
N LYS A 104 14.75 17.52 4.69
CA LYS A 104 15.07 18.87 4.21
C LYS A 104 14.03 19.47 3.24
N ARG A 105 13.36 18.63 2.46
CA ARG A 105 12.42 19.05 1.39
C ARG A 105 10.97 19.15 1.84
N GLN A 106 10.70 19.31 3.14
CA GLN A 106 9.36 19.33 3.67
C GLN A 106 8.68 20.70 3.46
N GLY A 107 7.33 20.66 3.29
CA GLY A 107 6.53 21.84 3.00
C GLY A 107 6.41 22.85 4.15
N PHE A 108 5.83 23.98 3.85
CA PHE A 108 5.72 25.16 4.75
C PHE A 108 5.18 24.85 6.15
N PHE A 109 4.21 23.94 6.30
CA PHE A 109 3.62 23.61 7.60
C PHE A 109 4.47 22.69 8.48
N ARG A 110 5.73 22.42 8.10
CA ARG A 110 6.68 21.64 8.90
C ARG A 110 7.65 22.57 9.64
N PRO A 111 8.16 22.16 10.82
CA PRO A 111 9.16 22.96 11.53
C PRO A 111 10.37 23.26 10.63
N ALA A 112 10.88 24.51 10.69
CA ALA A 112 12.01 24.92 9.84
C ALA A 112 13.32 24.20 10.18
N ASP A 113 13.47 23.83 11.46
CA ASP A 113 14.64 23.20 12.05
C ASP A 113 14.54 21.65 12.06
N LEU A 114 13.49 21.06 11.45
CA LEU A 114 13.25 19.65 11.45
C LEU A 114 14.48 18.84 11.00
N ALA A 115 15.08 19.20 9.88
CA ALA A 115 16.21 18.47 9.34
C ALA A 115 17.48 18.55 10.20
N GLN A 116 17.63 19.62 11.01
CA GLN A 116 18.78 19.82 11.89
C GLN A 116 18.59 19.15 13.26
N ARG A 117 17.35 19.15 13.78
CA ARG A 117 17.04 18.66 15.14
C ARG A 117 16.52 17.23 15.16
N ALA A 118 16.09 16.70 14.01
CA ALA A 118 15.68 15.28 13.93
C ALA A 118 16.89 14.38 14.23
N ARG A 119 16.74 13.50 15.22
CA ARG A 119 17.77 12.51 15.59
C ARG A 119 17.29 11.12 15.20
N LEU A 120 18.13 10.40 14.45
CA LEU A 120 17.88 9.02 14.10
C LEU A 120 18.05 8.14 15.34
N GLU A 121 17.00 7.42 15.73
CA GLU A 121 17.02 6.49 16.85
C GLU A 121 17.31 5.06 16.39
N SER A 122 16.67 4.63 15.30
CA SER A 122 16.91 3.29 14.75
C SER A 122 16.72 3.25 13.24
N ILE A 123 17.40 2.28 12.61
CA ILE A 123 17.22 1.88 11.22
C ILE A 123 17.15 0.36 11.16
N LYS A 124 16.09 -0.18 10.58
CA LYS A 124 15.85 -1.61 10.48
C LYS A 124 15.54 -1.99 9.04
N ALA A 125 16.17 -3.05 8.54
CA ALA A 125 15.85 -3.66 7.27
C ALA A 125 14.71 -4.66 7.48
N ILE A 126 13.70 -4.58 6.63
CA ILE A 126 12.55 -5.50 6.68
C ILE A 126 12.19 -5.99 5.28
N TYR A 127 11.62 -7.18 5.25
CA TYR A 127 10.75 -7.63 4.17
C TYR A 127 9.30 -7.56 4.65
N TRP A 128 8.47 -6.77 3.98
CA TRP A 128 7.03 -6.74 4.18
C TRP A 128 6.34 -7.55 3.10
N VAL A 129 5.17 -8.12 3.40
CA VAL A 129 4.51 -9.10 2.54
C VAL A 129 3.36 -8.50 1.75
N ALA A 130 3.23 -8.94 0.50
CA ALA A 130 2.16 -8.54 -0.39
C ALA A 130 1.75 -9.67 -1.35
N TRP A 131 0.50 -9.63 -1.78
CA TRP A 131 0.05 -10.37 -2.95
C TRP A 131 0.27 -9.51 -4.18
N VAL A 132 0.87 -10.10 -5.21
CA VAL A 132 0.98 -9.49 -6.54
C VAL A 132 0.14 -10.32 -7.48
N CYS A 133 -0.83 -9.68 -8.13
CA CYS A 133 -1.89 -10.37 -8.83
C CYS A 133 -1.92 -9.96 -10.30
N ASP A 134 -2.02 -10.96 -11.16
CA ASP A 134 -2.30 -10.80 -12.58
C ASP A 134 -3.73 -11.29 -12.83
N ALA A 135 -4.56 -10.45 -13.43
CA ALA A 135 -5.98 -10.76 -13.63
C ALA A 135 -6.49 -10.31 -15.00
N ARG A 136 -7.49 -11.04 -15.50
CA ARG A 136 -8.31 -10.61 -16.61
C ARG A 136 -9.75 -10.51 -16.18
N ALA A 137 -10.43 -9.45 -16.60
CA ALA A 137 -11.81 -9.23 -16.23
C ALA A 137 -12.62 -8.67 -17.40
N TYR A 138 -13.84 -9.16 -17.56
CA TYR A 138 -14.86 -8.52 -18.36
C TYR A 138 -15.60 -7.51 -17.49
N VAL A 139 -15.51 -6.24 -17.85
CA VAL A 139 -16.04 -5.13 -17.06
C VAL A 139 -17.18 -4.47 -17.82
N THR A 140 -18.35 -4.41 -17.20
CA THR A 140 -19.47 -3.60 -17.65
C THR A 140 -19.57 -2.35 -16.81
N TRP A 141 -19.99 -1.25 -17.42
CA TRP A 141 -20.07 0.03 -16.72
C TRP A 141 -21.23 0.90 -17.21
N THR A 142 -21.67 1.78 -16.32
CA THR A 142 -22.59 2.87 -16.61
C THR A 142 -22.07 4.15 -16.00
N ALA A 143 -22.32 5.29 -16.63
CA ALA A 143 -21.94 6.60 -16.12
C ALA A 143 -22.79 7.70 -16.75
N ASP A 144 -22.93 8.82 -16.05
CA ASP A 144 -23.40 10.06 -16.63
C ASP A 144 -22.22 10.95 -16.98
N SER A 145 -22.19 11.54 -18.18
CA SER A 145 -21.16 12.50 -18.56
C SER A 145 -21.73 13.75 -19.24
N ASN A 146 -20.87 14.76 -19.43
CA ASN A 146 -21.23 15.98 -20.14
C ASN A 146 -21.18 15.84 -21.68
N GLU A 147 -20.74 14.69 -22.19
CA GLU A 147 -20.74 14.43 -23.64
C GLU A 147 -22.13 13.98 -24.13
N GLY A 148 -22.56 14.48 -25.27
CA GLY A 148 -23.90 14.17 -25.81
C GLY A 148 -25.07 14.78 -25.03
N ALA A 149 -24.81 15.57 -24.01
CA ALA A 149 -25.84 16.26 -23.22
C ALA A 149 -26.40 17.45 -23.99
N TRP A 150 -27.65 17.38 -24.40
CA TRP A 150 -28.29 18.47 -25.18
C TRP A 150 -29.16 19.37 -24.31
N ARG A 151 -30.12 18.79 -23.58
CA ARG A 151 -31.08 19.55 -22.74
C ARG A 151 -30.82 19.44 -21.23
N SER A 152 -29.90 18.62 -20.85
CA SER A 152 -29.44 18.47 -19.47
C SER A 152 -27.93 18.68 -19.41
N ALA A 153 -27.40 18.90 -18.22
CA ALA A 153 -25.95 18.97 -18.02
C ALA A 153 -25.26 17.59 -18.15
N TRP A 154 -26.03 16.50 -18.26
CA TRP A 154 -25.57 15.11 -18.19
C TRP A 154 -26.32 14.23 -19.16
N ALA A 155 -25.62 13.33 -19.83
CA ALA A 155 -26.14 12.25 -20.65
C ALA A 155 -25.68 10.89 -20.12
N PRO A 156 -26.57 9.86 -20.11
CA PRO A 156 -26.20 8.51 -19.66
C PRO A 156 -25.39 7.79 -20.74
N HIS A 157 -24.38 7.06 -20.27
CA HIS A 157 -23.52 6.21 -21.08
C HIS A 157 -23.39 4.83 -20.45
N SER A 158 -23.13 3.82 -21.27
CA SER A 158 -22.83 2.48 -20.82
C SER A 158 -21.90 1.78 -21.80
N GLY A 159 -21.17 0.80 -21.32
CA GLY A 159 -20.28 0.02 -22.15
C GLY A 159 -19.79 -1.23 -21.48
N ALA A 160 -19.02 -1.99 -22.24
CA ALA A 160 -18.32 -3.16 -21.75
C ALA A 160 -16.92 -3.21 -22.35
N VAL A 161 -15.96 -3.70 -21.57
CA VAL A 161 -14.55 -3.78 -21.96
C VAL A 161 -13.88 -4.97 -21.28
N GLN A 162 -12.94 -5.62 -21.99
CA GLN A 162 -12.03 -6.58 -21.39
C GLN A 162 -10.79 -5.84 -20.92
N LEU A 163 -10.46 -6.00 -19.62
CA LEU A 163 -9.29 -5.41 -19.00
C LEU A 163 -8.32 -6.49 -18.54
N ALA A 164 -7.03 -6.23 -18.76
CA ALA A 164 -5.94 -6.99 -18.18
C ALA A 164 -5.28 -6.13 -17.08
N PHE A 165 -4.98 -6.76 -15.98
CA PHE A 165 -4.31 -6.16 -14.84
C PHE A 165 -3.05 -6.98 -14.57
N ASP A 166 -1.90 -6.35 -14.70
CA ASP A 166 -0.61 -6.97 -14.44
C ASP A 166 0.01 -6.32 -13.20
N ASP A 167 0.66 -7.15 -12.37
CA ASP A 167 1.40 -6.72 -11.20
C ASP A 167 0.59 -5.87 -10.20
N VAL A 168 -0.71 -6.15 -10.02
CA VAL A 168 -1.55 -5.45 -9.03
C VAL A 168 -1.10 -5.83 -7.64
N LEU A 169 -0.47 -4.88 -6.94
CA LEU A 169 0.05 -5.09 -5.60
C LEU A 169 -1.03 -4.87 -4.54
N VAL A 170 -1.27 -5.88 -3.73
CA VAL A 170 -2.20 -5.85 -2.60
C VAL A 170 -1.45 -6.17 -1.32
N SER A 171 -1.39 -5.23 -0.40
CA SER A 171 -0.66 -5.41 0.85
C SER A 171 -1.26 -6.51 1.72
N ALA A 172 -0.41 -7.41 2.19
CA ALA A 172 -0.69 -8.34 3.27
C ALA A 172 -0.09 -7.87 4.61
N SER A 173 0.77 -6.86 4.56
CA SER A 173 1.44 -6.30 5.73
C SER A 173 0.44 -5.67 6.70
N ARG A 174 0.65 -5.89 7.98
CA ARG A 174 0.04 -5.14 9.09
C ARG A 174 0.99 -4.11 9.67
N GLY A 175 2.28 -4.29 9.46
CA GLY A 175 3.31 -3.38 9.93
C GLY A 175 3.38 -2.08 9.14
N LEU A 176 2.96 -2.09 7.86
CA LEU A 176 2.87 -0.90 7.03
C LEU A 176 1.42 -0.45 6.85
N ARG A 177 1.20 0.87 6.89
CA ARG A 177 -0.11 1.47 6.61
C ARG A 177 -0.36 1.47 5.09
N GLU A 178 -1.61 1.46 4.68
CA GLU A 178 -1.99 1.46 3.26
C GLU A 178 -1.38 2.64 2.47
N GLU A 179 -1.32 3.81 3.09
CA GLU A 179 -0.68 5.00 2.49
C GLU A 179 0.84 4.83 2.31
N GLU A 180 1.52 4.13 3.23
CA GLU A 180 2.94 3.82 3.12
C GLU A 180 3.17 2.82 1.99
N VAL A 181 2.38 1.76 1.93
CA VAL A 181 2.44 0.77 0.85
C VAL A 181 2.22 1.43 -0.52
N ARG A 182 1.20 2.27 -0.65
CA ARG A 182 0.90 2.99 -1.91
C ARG A 182 2.06 3.87 -2.35
N ALA A 183 2.77 4.49 -1.40
CA ALA A 183 3.93 5.34 -1.69
C ALA A 183 5.18 4.52 -2.07
N LEU A 184 5.31 3.28 -1.57
CA LEU A 184 6.49 2.43 -1.82
C LEU A 184 6.34 1.52 -3.04
N ALA A 185 5.12 1.06 -3.34
CA ALA A 185 4.84 0.09 -4.40
C ALA A 185 5.46 0.44 -5.77
N PRO A 186 5.42 1.70 -6.26
CA PRO A 186 6.02 2.05 -7.56
C PRO A 186 7.55 1.92 -7.62
N TYR A 187 8.20 1.74 -6.48
CA TYR A 187 9.65 1.70 -6.32
C TYR A 187 10.18 0.30 -6.02
N VAL A 188 9.38 -0.73 -6.24
CA VAL A 188 9.77 -2.13 -6.08
C VAL A 188 9.86 -2.78 -7.45
N ASP A 189 10.95 -3.50 -7.70
CA ASP A 189 11.13 -4.28 -8.93
C ASP A 189 10.48 -5.67 -8.76
N LEU A 190 9.27 -5.81 -9.28
CA LEU A 190 8.51 -7.07 -9.23
C LEU A 190 8.97 -8.11 -10.26
N LYS A 191 9.89 -7.74 -11.18
CA LYS A 191 10.43 -8.65 -12.22
C LYS A 191 11.68 -9.37 -11.76
N ALA A 192 12.47 -8.76 -10.88
CA ALA A 192 13.73 -9.32 -10.39
C ALA A 192 13.55 -10.07 -9.05
N VAL A 193 12.60 -11.01 -9.01
CA VAL A 193 12.28 -11.78 -7.79
C VAL A 193 13.18 -12.99 -7.68
N ALA A 194 13.80 -13.21 -6.50
CA ALA A 194 14.62 -14.37 -6.16
C ALA A 194 13.85 -15.33 -5.25
N ALA A 195 14.28 -16.60 -5.22
CA ALA A 195 13.71 -17.60 -4.32
C ALA A 195 14.12 -17.41 -2.85
N GLU A 196 15.26 -16.74 -2.61
CA GLU A 196 15.82 -16.52 -1.28
C GLU A 196 15.93 -15.02 -0.98
N PRO A 197 15.86 -14.63 0.31
CA PRO A 197 16.01 -13.24 0.71
C PRO A 197 17.44 -12.74 0.45
N SER A 198 17.56 -11.45 0.11
CA SER A 198 18.87 -10.80 -0.04
C SER A 198 19.62 -10.76 1.29
N VAL A 199 20.91 -11.09 1.24
CA VAL A 199 21.85 -10.85 2.33
C VAL A 199 22.46 -9.46 2.13
N LEU A 200 22.35 -8.59 3.13
CA LEU A 200 22.92 -7.25 3.05
C LEU A 200 24.42 -7.28 3.25
N SER A 201 25.16 -6.53 2.44
CA SER A 201 26.63 -6.51 2.43
C SER A 201 27.26 -6.02 3.74
N ASP A 202 26.53 -5.23 4.53
CA ASP A 202 26.96 -4.72 5.85
C ASP A 202 26.60 -5.66 7.01
N GLY A 203 26.05 -6.86 6.72
CA GLY A 203 25.62 -7.82 7.71
C GLY A 203 24.38 -7.41 8.52
N THR A 204 23.69 -6.33 8.15
CA THR A 204 22.45 -5.92 8.83
C THR A 204 21.40 -7.04 8.74
N PRO A 205 20.84 -7.51 9.88
CA PRO A 205 19.79 -8.52 9.85
C PRO A 205 18.51 -7.96 9.22
N VAL A 206 17.88 -8.76 8.38
CA VAL A 206 16.64 -8.41 7.72
C VAL A 206 15.48 -9.14 8.39
N ALA A 207 14.55 -8.41 8.99
CA ALA A 207 13.35 -9.00 9.57
C ALA A 207 12.35 -9.36 8.46
N LEU A 208 11.81 -10.57 8.50
CA LEU A 208 10.80 -11.04 7.55
C LEU A 208 9.42 -11.02 8.20
N GLU A 209 8.51 -10.21 7.66
CA GLU A 209 7.09 -10.28 7.99
C GLU A 209 6.47 -11.54 7.39
N THR A 210 5.54 -12.16 8.08
CA THR A 210 4.83 -13.36 7.62
C THR A 210 3.42 -13.01 7.20
N PHE A 211 2.88 -13.76 6.22
CA PHE A 211 1.45 -13.72 5.93
C PHE A 211 0.67 -14.27 7.12
N ASP A 212 -0.22 -13.47 7.69
CA ASP A 212 -1.02 -13.82 8.86
C ASP A 212 -2.53 -13.74 8.60
N VAL A 213 -2.92 -13.50 7.37
CA VAL A 213 -4.31 -13.40 6.93
C VAL A 213 -4.71 -14.74 6.30
N GLN A 214 -5.89 -15.26 6.72
CA GLN A 214 -6.47 -16.45 6.08
C GLN A 214 -6.70 -16.22 4.58
N ARG A 215 -6.53 -17.27 3.78
CA ARG A 215 -6.69 -17.22 2.31
C ARG A 215 -8.01 -16.63 1.85
N SER A 216 -9.12 -16.95 2.53
CA SER A 216 -10.42 -16.36 2.20
C SER A 216 -10.47 -14.85 2.40
N GLY A 217 -9.75 -14.34 3.41
CA GLY A 217 -9.59 -12.91 3.66
C GLY A 217 -8.69 -12.24 2.64
N ALA A 218 -7.56 -12.88 2.28
CA ALA A 218 -6.66 -12.45 1.23
C ALA A 218 -7.40 -12.29 -0.10
N ARG A 219 -8.11 -13.31 -0.51
CA ARG A 219 -8.86 -13.32 -1.77
C ARG A 219 -9.90 -12.20 -1.87
N ARG A 220 -10.64 -11.92 -0.79
CA ARG A 220 -11.56 -10.78 -0.77
C ARG A 220 -10.85 -9.44 -0.99
N ARG A 221 -9.68 -9.25 -0.39
CA ARG A 221 -8.86 -8.03 -0.58
C ARG A 221 -8.38 -7.90 -2.02
N ILE A 222 -7.88 -9.00 -2.61
CA ILE A 222 -7.40 -9.06 -4.00
C ILE A 222 -8.53 -8.70 -4.96
N VAL A 223 -9.67 -9.39 -4.87
CA VAL A 223 -10.85 -9.13 -5.72
C VAL A 223 -11.30 -7.67 -5.59
N SER A 224 -11.38 -7.14 -4.37
CA SER A 224 -11.72 -5.73 -4.15
C SER A 224 -10.69 -4.76 -4.75
N ALA A 225 -9.41 -5.10 -4.76
CA ALA A 225 -8.37 -4.29 -5.38
C ALA A 225 -8.54 -4.26 -6.90
N ILE A 226 -8.78 -5.41 -7.54
CA ILE A 226 -9.02 -5.51 -8.98
C ILE A 226 -10.28 -4.73 -9.38
N HIS A 227 -11.38 -4.84 -8.61
CA HIS A 227 -12.59 -4.05 -8.87
C HIS A 227 -12.32 -2.54 -8.80
N ARG A 228 -11.54 -2.07 -7.82
CA ARG A 228 -11.15 -0.65 -7.75
C ARG A 228 -10.27 -0.23 -8.93
N SER A 229 -9.33 -1.08 -9.34
CA SER A 229 -8.48 -0.82 -10.51
C SER A 229 -9.31 -0.77 -11.79
N ALA A 230 -10.28 -1.67 -11.95
CA ALA A 230 -11.21 -1.67 -13.07
C ALA A 230 -12.04 -0.39 -13.11
N ALA A 231 -12.61 0.04 -11.98
CA ALA A 231 -13.37 1.27 -11.88
C ALA A 231 -12.51 2.48 -12.30
N HIS A 232 -11.27 2.56 -11.81
CA HIS A 232 -10.35 3.65 -12.15
C HIS A 232 -9.97 3.68 -13.64
N VAL A 233 -9.73 2.51 -14.26
CA VAL A 233 -9.44 2.43 -15.70
C VAL A 233 -10.65 2.85 -16.53
N VAL A 234 -11.85 2.35 -16.18
CA VAL A 234 -13.10 2.74 -16.86
C VAL A 234 -13.31 4.25 -16.76
N GLU A 235 -13.20 4.81 -15.57
CA GLU A 235 -13.38 6.24 -15.32
C GLU A 235 -12.42 7.10 -16.16
N ARG A 236 -11.17 6.70 -16.27
CA ARG A 236 -10.14 7.46 -16.98
C ARG A 236 -10.21 7.29 -18.50
N ASP A 237 -10.47 6.06 -18.99
CA ASP A 237 -10.19 5.70 -20.40
C ASP A 237 -11.45 5.36 -21.20
N HIS A 238 -12.60 5.09 -20.55
CA HIS A 238 -13.79 4.57 -21.23
C HIS A 238 -15.04 5.44 -21.07
N VAL A 239 -15.14 6.23 -19.98
CA VAL A 239 -16.24 7.18 -19.83
C VAL A 239 -16.00 8.38 -20.75
N PRO A 240 -16.91 8.67 -21.71
CA PRO A 240 -16.72 9.81 -22.61
C PRO A 240 -16.91 11.14 -21.90
N GLY A 241 -16.28 12.20 -22.42
CA GLY A 241 -16.39 13.56 -21.91
C GLY A 241 -15.30 13.94 -20.93
N THR A 242 -15.41 15.14 -20.35
CA THR A 242 -14.44 15.72 -19.43
C THR A 242 -14.95 15.85 -18.00
N ARG A 243 -16.24 15.69 -17.81
CA ARG A 243 -16.90 15.64 -16.49
C ARG A 243 -17.88 14.49 -16.48
N PHE A 244 -17.83 13.69 -15.43
CA PHE A 244 -18.69 12.53 -15.26
C PHE A 244 -19.07 12.35 -13.78
N ARG A 245 -20.15 11.61 -13.56
CA ARG A 245 -20.68 11.26 -12.25
C ARG A 245 -21.36 9.90 -12.31
N GLU A 246 -21.68 9.36 -11.13
CA GLU A 246 -22.42 8.09 -10.99
C GLU A 246 -21.79 6.95 -11.83
N VAL A 247 -20.45 6.86 -11.79
CA VAL A 247 -19.73 5.79 -12.47
C VAL A 247 -19.90 4.50 -11.66
N HIS A 248 -20.61 3.55 -12.25
CA HIS A 248 -20.81 2.22 -11.71
C HIS A 248 -20.12 1.19 -12.58
N THR A 249 -19.38 0.29 -11.96
CA THR A 249 -18.67 -0.79 -12.65
C THR A 249 -19.00 -2.14 -12.03
N SER A 250 -19.12 -3.16 -12.88
CA SER A 250 -19.19 -4.55 -12.46
C SER A 250 -18.13 -5.33 -13.21
N ALA A 251 -17.22 -5.99 -12.49
CA ALA A 251 -16.14 -6.76 -13.05
C ALA A 251 -16.35 -8.26 -12.82
N LEU A 252 -16.43 -9.01 -13.90
CA LEU A 252 -16.42 -10.46 -13.87
C LEU A 252 -15.00 -10.94 -14.15
N LEU A 253 -14.35 -11.54 -13.15
CA LEU A 253 -13.02 -12.11 -13.30
C LEU A 253 -13.06 -13.33 -14.20
N GLU A 254 -12.24 -13.34 -15.24
CA GLU A 254 -12.04 -14.46 -16.16
C GLU A 254 -10.81 -15.29 -15.75
N SER A 255 -9.77 -14.63 -15.27
CA SER A 255 -8.59 -15.30 -14.68
C SER A 255 -8.01 -14.48 -13.53
N LEU A 256 -7.38 -15.17 -12.59
CA LEU A 256 -6.67 -14.58 -11.48
C LEU A 256 -5.48 -15.47 -11.10
N GLU A 257 -4.28 -14.93 -11.22
CA GLU A 257 -3.06 -15.54 -10.69
C GLU A 257 -2.52 -14.67 -9.57
N THR A 258 -2.02 -15.30 -8.51
CA THR A 258 -1.52 -14.59 -7.33
C THR A 258 -0.15 -15.10 -6.97
N ARG A 259 0.80 -14.17 -6.79
CA ARG A 259 2.15 -14.44 -6.28
C ARG A 259 2.28 -13.84 -4.87
N ARG A 260 2.93 -14.55 -3.98
CA ARG A 260 3.15 -14.14 -2.58
C ARG A 260 4.58 -13.67 -2.43
N LEU A 261 4.77 -12.36 -2.42
CA LEU A 261 6.10 -11.76 -2.45
C LEU A 261 6.43 -11.04 -1.15
N ALA A 262 7.71 -11.10 -0.78
CA ALA A 262 8.30 -10.29 0.26
C ALA A 262 9.08 -9.13 -0.40
N LEU A 263 8.78 -7.92 0.03
CA LEU A 263 9.25 -6.68 -0.60
C LEU A 263 10.13 -5.89 0.37
N PRO A 264 11.30 -5.39 -0.08
CA PRO A 264 12.28 -4.80 0.80
C PRO A 264 11.94 -3.38 1.20
N ALA A 265 12.19 -3.03 2.46
CA ALA A 265 12.09 -1.66 2.94
C ALA A 265 13.05 -1.39 4.12
N TRP A 266 13.44 -0.14 4.27
CA TRP A 266 14.13 0.40 5.42
C TRP A 266 13.16 1.16 6.29
N VAL A 267 13.00 0.76 7.54
CA VAL A 267 12.15 1.44 8.54
C VAL A 267 13.01 2.26 9.46
N PHE A 268 12.70 3.52 9.55
CA PHE A 268 13.38 4.49 10.41
C PHE A 268 12.49 4.91 11.56
N ALA A 269 13.05 4.92 12.78
CA ALA A 269 12.51 5.68 13.89
C ALA A 269 13.40 6.90 14.10
N TYR A 270 12.83 8.10 14.08
CA TYR A 270 13.54 9.32 14.37
C TYR A 270 12.77 10.17 15.38
N ARG A 271 13.50 10.86 16.23
CA ARG A 271 12.96 11.73 17.27
C ARG A 271 13.10 13.19 16.84
N TYR A 272 12.01 13.91 16.98
CA TYR A 272 12.02 15.36 16.89
C TYR A 272 11.33 15.92 18.12
N GLU A 273 12.02 16.78 18.88
CA GLU A 273 11.68 17.12 20.25
C GLU A 273 11.50 15.84 21.10
N ASP A 274 10.43 15.70 21.86
CA ASP A 274 10.17 14.53 22.70
C ASP A 274 9.28 13.47 22.02
N ARG A 275 9.03 13.60 20.70
CA ARG A 275 8.15 12.70 19.97
C ARG A 275 8.92 11.82 18.99
N LEU A 276 8.54 10.55 18.96
CA LEU A 276 9.06 9.57 18.02
C LEU A 276 8.19 9.58 16.74
N TYR A 277 8.87 9.59 15.60
CA TYR A 277 8.26 9.56 14.28
C TYR A 277 8.83 8.39 13.49
N ARG A 278 8.03 7.88 12.53
CA ARG A 278 8.44 6.80 11.63
C ARG A 278 8.50 7.30 10.20
N ALA A 279 9.55 6.87 9.49
CA ALA A 279 9.67 6.98 8.04
C ALA A 279 10.03 5.62 7.45
N VAL A 280 9.65 5.39 6.20
CA VAL A 280 9.95 4.15 5.47
C VAL A 280 10.51 4.52 4.11
N VAL A 281 11.60 3.86 3.74
CA VAL A 281 12.26 3.99 2.43
C VAL A 281 12.17 2.64 1.73
N SER A 282 11.83 2.63 0.43
CA SER A 282 11.85 1.39 -0.36
C SER A 282 13.27 0.82 -0.42
N GLY A 283 13.37 -0.50 -0.22
CA GLY A 283 14.65 -1.20 -0.40
C GLY A 283 15.01 -1.43 -1.86
N GLY A 284 14.06 -1.22 -2.80
CA GLY A 284 14.31 -1.33 -4.23
C GLY A 284 14.84 -0.03 -4.87
N ASP A 285 14.33 1.12 -4.43
CA ASP A 285 14.74 2.46 -4.93
C ASP A 285 14.56 3.51 -3.83
N ALA A 286 15.62 4.23 -3.50
CA ALA A 286 15.64 5.24 -2.43
C ALA A 286 14.73 6.46 -2.67
N ARG A 287 14.21 6.64 -3.90
CA ARG A 287 13.21 7.66 -4.22
C ARG A 287 11.85 7.38 -3.58
N GLY A 288 11.55 6.10 -3.34
CA GLY A 288 10.36 5.64 -2.62
C GLY A 288 10.50 5.89 -1.13
N ILE A 289 10.07 7.05 -0.65
CA ILE A 289 10.11 7.41 0.76
C ILE A 289 8.79 8.03 1.23
N THR A 290 8.37 7.63 2.43
CA THR A 290 7.16 8.14 3.07
C THR A 290 7.31 8.11 4.60
N GLY A 291 6.44 8.81 5.31
CA GLY A 291 6.45 8.76 6.78
C GLY A 291 5.60 9.81 7.44
N LYS A 292 5.53 9.73 8.77
CA LYS A 292 4.91 10.79 9.59
C LYS A 292 5.91 11.90 9.84
N LEU A 293 5.42 13.13 9.78
CA LEU A 293 6.19 14.35 10.01
C LEU A 293 5.56 15.19 11.11
N PRO A 294 6.36 15.88 11.93
CA PRO A 294 5.84 16.86 12.87
C PRO A 294 5.13 17.99 12.13
N PHE A 295 4.12 18.53 12.75
CA PHE A 295 3.33 19.66 12.23
C PHE A 295 3.61 20.91 13.05
N SER A 296 3.83 22.06 12.39
CA SER A 296 4.11 23.33 13.03
C SER A 296 2.82 24.11 13.27
N LEU A 297 2.29 24.08 14.50
CA LEU A 297 1.14 24.87 14.89
C LEU A 297 1.42 26.39 14.77
N ALA A 298 2.64 26.82 15.06
CA ALA A 298 3.02 28.23 14.94
C ALA A 298 2.84 28.76 13.50
N ARG A 299 3.25 27.98 12.50
CA ARG A 299 3.05 28.34 11.08
C ARG A 299 1.58 28.28 10.65
N LEU A 300 0.80 27.37 11.22
CA LEU A 300 -0.65 27.33 11.00
C LEU A 300 -1.30 28.61 11.51
N PHE A 301 -1.02 28.99 12.76
CA PHE A 301 -1.57 30.24 13.34
C PHE A 301 -1.10 31.48 12.61
N LEU A 302 0.14 31.50 12.10
CA LEU A 302 0.65 32.60 11.27
C LEU A 302 -0.18 32.75 9.99
N VAL A 303 -0.48 31.65 9.29
CA VAL A 303 -1.31 31.67 8.07
C VAL A 303 -2.73 32.11 8.40
N ILE A 304 -3.35 31.57 9.45
CA ILE A 304 -4.69 31.97 9.88
C ILE A 304 -4.73 33.46 10.21
N GLY A 305 -3.76 33.96 10.97
CA GLY A 305 -3.66 35.40 11.31
C GLY A 305 -3.48 36.27 10.06
N ALA A 306 -2.63 35.86 9.11
CA ALA A 306 -2.45 36.60 7.87
C ALA A 306 -3.73 36.64 7.02
N VAL A 307 -4.49 35.54 6.94
CA VAL A 307 -5.78 35.51 6.22
C VAL A 307 -6.80 36.38 6.87
N ILE A 308 -6.90 36.40 8.21
CA ILE A 308 -7.81 37.28 8.95
C ILE A 308 -7.44 38.73 8.70
N LEU A 309 -6.16 39.10 8.81
CA LEU A 309 -5.69 40.48 8.57
C LEU A 309 -5.96 40.92 7.13
N ALA A 310 -5.71 40.07 6.15
CA ALA A 310 -6.01 40.35 4.75
C ALA A 310 -7.53 40.54 4.51
N GLY A 311 -8.36 39.71 5.13
CA GLY A 311 -9.83 39.85 5.08
C GLY A 311 -10.32 41.17 5.69
N LEU A 312 -9.79 41.55 6.85
CA LEU A 312 -10.11 42.85 7.49
C LEU A 312 -9.64 44.02 6.64
N ALA A 313 -8.44 43.96 6.07
CA ALA A 313 -7.91 44.97 5.15
C ALA A 313 -8.79 45.10 3.89
N ALA A 314 -9.21 43.99 3.31
CA ALA A 314 -10.11 44.00 2.15
C ALA A 314 -11.47 44.65 2.49
N LEU A 315 -12.05 44.30 3.64
CA LEU A 315 -13.32 44.90 4.12
C LEU A 315 -13.24 46.41 4.36
N THR A 316 -12.09 46.91 4.79
CA THR A 316 -11.90 48.36 5.06
C THR A 316 -11.51 49.12 3.81
N LEU A 317 -10.67 48.58 2.94
CA LEU A 317 -10.15 49.28 1.74
C LEU A 317 -11.11 49.21 0.56
N LEU A 318 -11.88 48.12 0.38
CA LEU A 318 -12.80 47.98 -0.74
C LEU A 318 -13.89 49.08 -0.79
N PRO A 319 -14.58 49.44 0.31
CA PRO A 319 -15.54 50.53 0.26
C PRO A 319 -14.92 51.92 0.07
N ILE A 320 -13.67 52.12 0.47
CA ILE A 320 -12.93 53.38 0.24
C ILE A 320 -12.59 53.52 -1.25
N LEU A 321 -12.08 52.43 -1.86
CA LEU A 321 -11.78 52.37 -3.30
C LEU A 321 -13.05 52.54 -4.15
N LEU A 322 -14.16 51.90 -3.77
CA LEU A 322 -15.43 52.03 -4.48
C LEU A 322 -15.99 53.48 -4.42
N ARG A 323 -15.82 54.17 -3.29
CA ARG A 323 -16.19 55.59 -3.18
C ARG A 323 -15.31 56.52 -4.04
N PHE A 324 -14.03 56.15 -4.25
CA PHE A 324 -13.12 56.97 -5.04
C PHE A 324 -13.29 56.79 -6.55
N PHE A 325 -13.76 55.60 -6.99
CA PHE A 325 -13.98 55.30 -8.43
C PHE A 325 -15.40 55.51 -8.93
N LEU A 326 -16.40 55.64 -8.03
CA LEU A 326 -17.83 55.79 -8.38
C LEU A 326 -18.40 57.14 -7.99
N GLY A 327 -17.66 58.02 -7.36
CA GLY A 327 -17.98 59.43 -7.09
C GLY A 327 -17.14 60.35 -7.89
#